data_d84ad7579be46c6fef416b5c86d8efee
#
_entry.id   d84ad7579be46c6fef416b5c86d8efee
#
_cell.length_a   1.000
_cell.length_b   1.000
_cell.length_c   1.000
_cell.angle_alpha   90.00
_cell.angle_beta   90.00
_cell.angle_gamma   90.00
#
_symmetry.space_group_name_H-M   'P 1'
#
loop_
_entity.id
_entity.type
_entity.pdbx_description
1 polymer ?
#
loop_
_entity_poly.entity_id
_entity_poly.type
_entity_poly.pdbx_seq_one_letter_code
_entity_poly.pdbx_strand_id
1 'polypeptide(L)'
;MSEENYMRIIDLRGRKLTRAEMLDAMPRAEMGTNEATELVQPILDDVKARGAAALRDFAEKFDHIRPENLRVPVEVMKAAVDELDPEVRAAIEESVRRSRAVSASQVPAPFHTDLAEGARVSERWIPVQRVGLYVPGGKAVYPSSVIMNVVPAQAAGVESLAIATPPSRNNADGLPDKTILATCSILGVDEVYAVGGAQAVAMFAYGAKGSEPQDGEILCDPVDKITGPGNIFVATAKRMVSGIVGIDAVAGPTEIAIIADGGANPSWLAADLIGQAEHDELAGSVLITDSEDIAAKVQEDLKYRVPRTEHAERVETSLRGRQSGIILTDGIEQSIDAANAYAAEHLEIQTADPDAVIAKIRNAGAIFRGPYSPVPLGDYMSGSNHVLPTSGTARFASGLGVHTFMKPVEVIEYDEQGLKTLAARVNAFAVSEDLPAHGESVLSRFIDDPYNKETIKEQEEQAGLR
;
A
#
# COMPACT_ATOMS: atom_id res chain seq x y z
N MET A 1 -31.92 -5.96 14.30
CA MET A 1 -31.02 -7.12 14.46
C MET A 1 -31.53 -7.87 15.67
N SER A 2 -31.70 -9.19 15.61
CA SER A 2 -31.97 -9.96 16.82
C SER A 2 -30.74 -9.83 17.71
N GLU A 3 -30.90 -9.63 19.04
CA GLU A 3 -29.81 -9.53 20.03
C GLU A 3 -28.90 -10.78 20.08
N GLU A 4 -29.20 -11.81 19.29
CA GLU A 4 -28.55 -13.12 19.31
C GLU A 4 -27.35 -13.26 18.35
N ASN A 5 -27.21 -12.44 17.29
CA ASN A 5 -26.16 -12.63 16.26
C ASN A 5 -25.11 -11.54 16.28
N TYR A 6 -23.81 -11.93 16.18
CA TYR A 6 -22.70 -10.99 16.06
C TYR A 6 -22.64 -10.29 14.70
N MET A 7 -22.89 -11.05 13.63
CA MET A 7 -22.79 -10.51 12.27
C MET A 7 -24.18 -10.46 11.60
N ARG A 8 -24.46 -9.38 10.91
CA ARG A 8 -25.67 -9.25 10.10
C ARG A 8 -25.63 -10.18 8.89
N ILE A 9 -26.80 -10.62 8.44
CA ILE A 9 -26.95 -11.39 7.20
C ILE A 9 -27.30 -10.44 6.06
N ILE A 10 -26.58 -10.57 4.93
CA ILE A 10 -26.83 -9.90 3.66
C ILE A 10 -27.21 -10.98 2.65
N ASP A 11 -28.50 -11.10 2.35
CA ASP A 11 -29.00 -12.16 1.46
C ASP A 11 -29.04 -11.65 0.02
N LEU A 12 -28.18 -12.19 -0.83
CA LEU A 12 -28.09 -11.90 -2.27
C LEU A 12 -28.76 -12.97 -3.14
N ARG A 13 -29.25 -14.06 -2.56
CA ARG A 13 -29.82 -15.19 -3.28
C ARG A 13 -31.05 -14.78 -4.10
N GLY A 14 -31.18 -15.35 -5.28
CA GLY A 14 -32.23 -15.04 -6.24
C GLY A 14 -32.17 -13.64 -6.85
N ARG A 15 -31.17 -12.84 -6.52
CA ARG A 15 -31.01 -11.47 -7.03
C ARG A 15 -30.03 -11.44 -8.20
N LYS A 16 -30.48 -10.86 -9.31
CA LYS A 16 -29.62 -10.53 -10.46
C LYS A 16 -29.21 -9.08 -10.35
N LEU A 17 -28.06 -8.83 -9.72
CA LEU A 17 -27.56 -7.50 -9.46
C LEU A 17 -26.69 -7.00 -10.63
N THR A 18 -26.89 -5.75 -11.01
CA THR A 18 -25.93 -4.99 -11.82
C THR A 18 -24.63 -4.76 -11.03
N ARG A 19 -23.56 -4.40 -11.71
CA ARG A 19 -22.29 -4.07 -11.04
C ARG A 19 -22.44 -2.97 -9.98
N ALA A 20 -23.24 -1.94 -10.25
CA ALA A 20 -23.49 -0.85 -9.32
C ALA A 20 -24.23 -1.32 -8.06
N GLU A 21 -25.30 -2.10 -8.24
CA GLU A 21 -26.06 -2.68 -7.13
C GLU A 21 -25.23 -3.67 -6.31
N MET A 22 -24.36 -4.45 -6.94
CA MET A 22 -23.44 -5.35 -6.24
C MET A 22 -22.45 -4.56 -5.39
N LEU A 23 -21.86 -3.48 -5.91
CA LEU A 23 -20.95 -2.62 -5.17
C LEU A 23 -21.64 -1.96 -3.96
N ASP A 24 -22.88 -1.52 -4.13
CA ASP A 24 -23.68 -0.89 -3.08
C ASP A 24 -24.12 -1.87 -1.98
N ALA A 25 -24.28 -3.16 -2.34
CA ALA A 25 -24.64 -4.21 -1.40
C ALA A 25 -23.49 -4.62 -0.47
N MET A 26 -22.25 -4.27 -0.80
CA MET A 26 -21.06 -4.69 -0.03
C MET A 26 -20.97 -3.94 1.30
N PRO A 27 -20.73 -4.66 2.42
CA PRO A 27 -20.51 -4.05 3.71
C PRO A 27 -19.20 -3.26 3.73
N ARG A 28 -19.23 -2.00 4.16
CA ARG A 28 -18.03 -1.15 4.27
C ARG A 28 -18.12 -0.17 5.43
N ALA A 29 -16.95 0.14 5.98
CA ALA A 29 -16.81 1.23 6.94
C ALA A 29 -17.04 2.59 6.26
N GLU A 30 -17.70 3.51 6.96
CA GLU A 30 -17.74 4.92 6.54
C GLU A 30 -16.48 5.62 7.04
N MET A 31 -15.78 6.29 6.13
CA MET A 31 -14.63 7.12 6.47
C MET A 31 -15.05 8.59 6.44
N GLY A 32 -14.92 9.28 7.58
CA GLY A 32 -15.13 10.74 7.70
C GLY A 32 -14.02 11.54 7.03
N THR A 33 -13.84 11.38 5.71
CA THR A 33 -12.68 11.95 4.98
C THR A 33 -12.66 13.47 4.91
N ASN A 34 -13.82 14.13 4.94
CA ASN A 34 -13.89 15.60 4.90
C ASN A 34 -13.47 16.21 6.23
N GLU A 35 -13.98 15.71 7.35
CA GLU A 35 -13.61 16.15 8.70
C GLU A 35 -12.12 15.91 8.96
N ALA A 36 -11.58 14.76 8.54
CA ALA A 36 -10.16 14.49 8.67
C ALA A 36 -9.31 15.46 7.84
N THR A 37 -9.79 15.90 6.67
CA THR A 37 -9.06 16.88 5.84
C THR A 37 -8.94 18.24 6.54
N GLU A 38 -10.01 18.73 7.16
CA GLU A 38 -10.01 19.99 7.91
C GLU A 38 -9.06 19.96 9.12
N LEU A 39 -8.93 18.80 9.77
CA LEU A 39 -8.02 18.60 10.90
C LEU A 39 -6.56 18.43 10.48
N VAL A 40 -6.30 17.84 9.32
CA VAL A 40 -4.94 17.54 8.82
C VAL A 40 -4.29 18.76 8.17
N GLN A 41 -5.05 19.58 7.43
CA GLN A 41 -4.49 20.74 6.71
C GLN A 41 -3.63 21.65 7.60
N PRO A 42 -4.10 22.10 8.80
CA PRO A 42 -3.29 22.93 9.67
C PRO A 42 -1.98 22.27 10.14
N ILE A 43 -1.99 20.91 10.27
CA ILE A 43 -0.79 20.17 10.67
C ILE A 43 0.25 20.20 9.54
N LEU A 44 -0.18 19.97 8.30
CA LEU A 44 0.71 20.03 7.14
C LEU A 44 1.33 21.41 6.97
N ASP A 45 0.51 22.46 7.08
CA ASP A 45 0.94 23.85 6.93
C ASP A 45 1.93 24.26 8.03
N ASP A 46 1.68 23.83 9.26
CA ASP A 46 2.52 24.19 10.40
C ASP A 46 3.90 23.50 10.34
N VAL A 47 3.94 22.19 10.01
CA VAL A 47 5.21 21.47 9.83
C VAL A 47 6.02 22.09 8.69
N LYS A 48 5.36 22.43 7.58
CA LYS A 48 6.00 23.10 6.45
C LYS A 48 6.62 24.44 6.84
N ALA A 49 5.96 25.19 7.72
CA ALA A 49 6.41 26.51 8.16
C ALA A 49 7.48 26.46 9.25
N ARG A 50 7.32 25.59 10.27
CA ARG A 50 8.14 25.60 11.49
C ARG A 50 9.05 24.38 11.67
N GLY A 51 8.96 23.37 10.78
CA GLY A 51 9.83 22.18 10.82
C GLY A 51 9.79 21.44 12.16
N ALA A 52 10.95 21.16 12.74
CA ALA A 52 11.12 20.40 13.98
C ALA A 52 10.36 20.98 15.19
N ALA A 53 10.20 22.28 15.25
CA ALA A 53 9.42 22.91 16.33
C ALA A 53 7.96 22.47 16.30
N ALA A 54 7.33 22.45 15.13
CA ALA A 54 5.96 21.97 14.98
C ALA A 54 5.86 20.48 15.30
N LEU A 55 6.84 19.66 14.90
CA LEU A 55 6.86 18.21 15.19
C LEU A 55 6.85 17.94 16.69
N ARG A 56 7.64 18.69 17.49
CA ARG A 56 7.64 18.58 18.95
C ARG A 56 6.32 19.00 19.59
N ASP A 57 5.75 20.12 19.11
CA ASP A 57 4.47 20.61 19.63
C ASP A 57 3.33 19.60 19.33
N PHE A 58 3.34 18.95 18.17
CA PHE A 58 2.36 17.91 17.84
C PHE A 58 2.60 16.61 18.61
N ALA A 59 3.85 16.20 18.85
CA ALA A 59 4.15 15.05 19.70
C ALA A 59 3.63 15.29 21.14
N GLU A 60 3.86 16.47 21.71
CA GLU A 60 3.32 16.83 23.01
C GLU A 60 1.80 16.83 23.04
N LYS A 61 1.15 17.34 21.97
CA LYS A 61 -0.32 17.41 21.86
C LYS A 61 -0.97 16.04 21.69
N PHE A 62 -0.42 15.17 20.86
CA PHE A 62 -1.09 13.92 20.45
C PHE A 62 -0.53 12.68 21.15
N ASP A 63 0.77 12.65 21.38
CA ASP A 63 1.45 11.52 22.03
C ASP A 63 1.67 11.74 23.53
N HIS A 64 1.44 12.99 24.01
CA HIS A 64 1.60 13.42 25.41
C HIS A 64 3.04 13.33 25.91
N ILE A 65 3.99 13.43 24.99
CA ILE A 65 5.41 13.43 25.27
C ILE A 65 6.14 14.37 24.32
N ARG A 66 7.15 15.09 24.80
CA ARG A 66 8.01 15.93 24.00
C ARG A 66 9.37 15.27 23.81
N PRO A 67 9.65 14.64 22.65
CA PRO A 67 10.94 13.99 22.44
C PRO A 67 12.10 15.00 22.54
N GLU A 68 13.13 14.63 23.27
CA GLU A 68 14.37 15.39 23.28
C GLU A 68 15.04 15.30 21.90
N ASN A 69 15.17 14.08 21.40
CA ASN A 69 15.71 13.78 20.08
C ASN A 69 14.60 13.31 19.15
N LEU A 70 14.25 14.12 18.14
CA LEU A 70 13.33 13.69 17.08
C LEU A 70 13.97 12.63 16.20
N ARG A 71 15.25 12.76 15.88
CA ARG A 71 16.04 11.70 15.25
C ARG A 71 16.62 10.79 16.32
N VAL A 72 16.27 9.51 16.25
CA VAL A 72 16.73 8.50 17.22
C VAL A 72 18.23 8.27 17.06
N PRO A 73 19.03 8.35 18.14
CA PRO A 73 20.45 8.04 18.08
C PRO A 73 20.70 6.57 17.67
N VAL A 74 21.64 6.35 16.78
CA VAL A 74 21.98 5.02 16.24
C VAL A 74 22.38 4.04 17.35
N GLU A 75 23.05 4.55 18.39
CA GLU A 75 23.50 3.72 19.52
C GLU A 75 22.31 3.14 20.33
N VAL A 76 21.21 3.89 20.43
CA VAL A 76 19.98 3.41 21.08
C VAL A 76 19.36 2.26 20.28
N MET A 77 19.34 2.36 18.95
CA MET A 77 18.82 1.30 18.09
C MET A 77 19.67 0.03 18.16
N LYS A 78 21.00 0.17 18.20
CA LYS A 78 21.92 -0.96 18.38
C LYS A 78 21.72 -1.64 19.75
N ALA A 79 21.64 -0.87 20.82
CA ALA A 79 21.40 -1.40 22.16
C ALA A 79 20.05 -2.14 22.24
N ALA A 80 19.00 -1.66 21.55
CA ALA A 80 17.72 -2.33 21.50
C ALA A 80 17.77 -3.75 20.92
N VAL A 81 18.73 -4.06 20.03
CA VAL A 81 18.92 -5.43 19.49
C VAL A 81 19.37 -6.39 20.59
N ASP A 82 20.25 -5.94 21.47
CA ASP A 82 20.80 -6.77 22.57
C ASP A 82 19.76 -7.03 23.65
N GLU A 83 18.74 -6.18 23.75
CA GLU A 83 17.64 -6.30 24.70
C GLU A 83 16.42 -7.11 24.20
N LEU A 84 16.41 -7.50 22.92
CA LEU A 84 15.33 -8.31 22.37
C LEU A 84 15.24 -9.68 23.05
N ASP A 85 13.99 -10.11 23.30
CA ASP A 85 13.73 -11.51 23.57
C ASP A 85 14.28 -12.39 22.44
N PRO A 86 15.04 -13.47 22.74
CA PRO A 86 15.63 -14.31 21.71
C PRO A 86 14.64 -14.96 20.74
N GLU A 87 13.41 -15.30 21.18
CA GLU A 87 12.38 -15.87 20.33
C GLU A 87 11.81 -14.80 19.39
N VAL A 88 11.58 -13.58 19.90
CA VAL A 88 11.14 -12.44 19.07
C VAL A 88 12.21 -12.08 18.04
N ARG A 89 13.48 -12.06 18.44
CA ARG A 89 14.60 -11.82 17.51
C ARG A 89 14.63 -12.87 16.39
N ALA A 90 14.54 -14.16 16.75
CA ALA A 90 14.52 -15.24 15.76
C ALA A 90 13.32 -15.12 14.80
N ALA A 91 12.14 -14.72 15.31
CA ALA A 91 10.97 -14.49 14.49
C ALA A 91 11.17 -13.32 13.49
N ILE A 92 11.74 -12.20 13.95
CA ILE A 92 12.08 -11.05 13.09
C ILE A 92 13.08 -11.47 11.98
N GLU A 93 14.15 -12.16 12.36
CA GLU A 93 15.19 -12.61 11.42
C GLU A 93 14.63 -13.58 10.36
N GLU A 94 13.74 -14.51 10.76
CA GLU A 94 13.07 -15.43 9.80
C GLU A 94 12.09 -14.67 8.88
N SER A 95 11.31 -13.72 9.40
CA SER A 95 10.44 -12.87 8.61
C SER A 95 11.22 -12.08 7.56
N VAL A 96 12.33 -11.46 7.97
CA VAL A 96 13.27 -10.74 7.07
C VAL A 96 13.81 -11.67 5.98
N ARG A 97 14.25 -12.86 6.35
CA ARG A 97 14.80 -13.84 5.40
C ARG A 97 13.77 -14.22 4.31
N ARG A 98 12.52 -14.48 4.73
CA ARG A 98 11.44 -14.83 3.80
C ARG A 98 11.04 -13.66 2.92
N SER A 99 10.87 -12.47 3.50
CA SER A 99 10.52 -11.26 2.76
C SER A 99 11.60 -10.91 1.72
N ARG A 100 12.89 -11.05 2.07
CA ARG A 100 14.00 -10.86 1.12
C ARG A 100 13.94 -11.85 -0.05
N ALA A 101 13.63 -13.13 0.22
CA ALA A 101 13.52 -14.14 -0.83
C ALA A 101 12.41 -13.83 -1.83
N VAL A 102 11.22 -13.41 -1.34
CA VAL A 102 10.10 -13.03 -2.20
C VAL A 102 10.39 -11.72 -2.93
N SER A 103 10.91 -10.70 -2.24
CA SER A 103 11.22 -9.41 -2.85
C SER A 103 12.27 -9.53 -3.96
N ALA A 104 13.27 -10.39 -3.79
CA ALA A 104 14.27 -10.64 -4.84
C ALA A 104 13.63 -11.15 -6.15
N SER A 105 12.55 -11.93 -6.05
CA SER A 105 11.82 -12.44 -7.21
C SER A 105 10.90 -11.41 -7.86
N GLN A 106 10.61 -10.30 -7.17
CA GLN A 106 9.75 -9.22 -7.68
C GLN A 106 10.51 -8.16 -8.47
N VAL A 107 11.84 -8.17 -8.45
CA VAL A 107 12.64 -7.18 -9.21
C VAL A 107 12.38 -7.37 -10.70
N PRO A 108 11.82 -6.35 -11.39
CA PRO A 108 11.47 -6.50 -12.79
C PRO A 108 12.72 -6.52 -13.67
N ALA A 109 12.72 -7.41 -14.66
CA ALA A 109 13.78 -7.46 -15.65
C ALA A 109 13.57 -6.34 -16.70
N PRO A 110 14.64 -5.69 -17.17
CA PRO A 110 14.54 -4.77 -18.29
C PRO A 110 14.18 -5.56 -19.56
N PHE A 111 13.47 -4.90 -20.47
CA PHE A 111 13.17 -5.48 -21.77
C PHE A 111 13.38 -4.46 -22.90
N HIS A 112 13.47 -4.94 -24.13
CA HIS A 112 13.48 -4.11 -25.32
C HIS A 112 12.65 -4.72 -26.44
N THR A 113 12.21 -3.88 -27.36
CA THR A 113 11.51 -4.25 -28.58
C THR A 113 12.22 -3.61 -29.75
N ASP A 114 12.74 -4.41 -30.66
CA ASP A 114 13.25 -3.95 -31.95
C ASP A 114 12.06 -3.78 -32.92
N LEU A 115 11.79 -2.55 -33.33
CA LEU A 115 10.64 -2.19 -34.19
C LEU A 115 10.99 -2.31 -35.67
N ALA A 116 12.24 -2.04 -36.01
CA ALA A 116 12.83 -2.16 -37.34
C ALA A 116 14.38 -2.13 -37.20
N GLU A 117 15.11 -2.27 -38.32
CA GLU A 117 16.52 -2.01 -38.33
C GLU A 117 16.82 -0.57 -37.92
N GLY A 118 17.67 -0.36 -36.95
CA GLY A 118 18.02 0.96 -36.41
C GLY A 118 16.90 1.60 -35.54
N ALA A 119 15.90 0.85 -35.10
CA ALA A 119 14.79 1.38 -34.30
C ALA A 119 14.46 0.44 -33.09
N ARG A 120 14.68 0.91 -31.88
CA ARG A 120 14.47 0.17 -30.64
C ARG A 120 13.80 1.01 -29.58
N VAL A 121 12.91 0.40 -28.81
CA VAL A 121 12.40 0.93 -27.52
C VAL A 121 12.75 -0.04 -26.42
N SER A 122 13.40 0.45 -25.38
CA SER A 122 13.75 -0.31 -24.17
C SER A 122 13.04 0.27 -22.96
N GLU A 123 12.77 -0.56 -21.97
CA GLU A 123 12.29 -0.12 -20.67
C GLU A 123 13.34 -0.42 -19.60
N ARG A 124 13.64 0.59 -18.80
CA ARG A 124 14.53 0.48 -17.64
C ARG A 124 13.73 0.75 -16.35
N TRP A 125 13.89 -0.10 -15.38
CA TRP A 125 13.33 0.11 -14.04
C TRP A 125 14.36 0.83 -13.18
N ILE A 126 13.98 2.00 -12.69
CA ILE A 126 14.85 2.87 -11.90
C ILE A 126 14.25 3.06 -10.51
N PRO A 127 14.98 2.74 -9.41
CA PRO A 127 14.50 3.01 -8.07
C PRO A 127 14.28 4.52 -7.84
N VAL A 128 13.35 4.86 -6.97
CA VAL A 128 13.28 6.21 -6.41
C VAL A 128 14.49 6.43 -5.50
N GLN A 129 14.94 7.67 -5.33
CA GLN A 129 16.20 7.92 -4.62
C GLN A 129 16.04 7.86 -3.10
N ARG A 130 14.95 8.44 -2.58
CA ARG A 130 14.71 8.55 -1.13
C ARG A 130 13.27 8.22 -0.78
N VAL A 131 13.06 7.42 0.26
CA VAL A 131 11.73 6.97 0.70
C VAL A 131 11.54 7.23 2.18
N GLY A 132 10.38 7.79 2.54
CA GLY A 132 9.88 7.89 3.90
C GLY A 132 8.95 6.72 4.21
N LEU A 133 9.30 5.93 5.20
CA LEU A 133 8.57 4.73 5.62
C LEU A 133 7.85 5.02 6.93
N TYR A 134 6.51 5.08 6.89
CA TYR A 134 5.72 5.29 8.10
C TYR A 134 5.39 3.96 8.77
N VAL A 135 5.71 3.86 10.04
CA VAL A 135 5.39 2.71 10.88
C VAL A 135 4.40 3.16 11.97
N PRO A 136 3.19 2.62 12.00
CA PRO A 136 2.22 3.01 13.01
C PRO A 136 2.63 2.56 14.41
N GLY A 137 2.05 3.22 15.42
CA GLY A 137 2.17 2.88 16.83
C GLY A 137 0.87 3.27 17.54
N GLY A 138 0.84 3.10 18.83
CA GLY A 138 -0.28 3.49 19.70
C GLY A 138 -0.96 2.30 20.37
N LYS A 139 -1.96 1.66 19.74
CA LYS A 139 -2.67 0.51 20.33
C LYS A 139 -1.82 -0.77 20.32
N ALA A 140 -0.93 -0.94 19.33
CA ALA A 140 -0.03 -2.08 19.20
C ALA A 140 1.33 -1.62 18.67
N VAL A 141 2.33 -2.51 18.75
CA VAL A 141 3.69 -2.34 18.23
C VAL A 141 3.83 -3.18 16.96
N TYR A 142 4.32 -2.56 15.88
CA TYR A 142 4.33 -3.19 14.55
C TYR A 142 5.76 -3.32 13.95
N PRO A 143 6.65 -4.16 14.52
CA PRO A 143 7.95 -4.43 13.92
C PRO A 143 7.82 -5.06 12.52
N SER A 144 6.74 -5.81 12.26
CA SER A 144 6.40 -6.34 10.94
C SER A 144 6.26 -5.25 9.89
N SER A 145 5.65 -4.09 10.22
CA SER A 145 5.53 -2.97 9.28
C SER A 145 6.88 -2.36 8.91
N VAL A 146 7.90 -2.44 9.78
CA VAL A 146 9.28 -2.08 9.40
C VAL A 146 9.78 -3.02 8.31
N ILE A 147 9.65 -4.33 8.52
CA ILE A 147 10.11 -5.36 7.56
C ILE A 147 9.41 -5.18 6.21
N MET A 148 8.08 -5.04 6.23
CA MET A 148 7.24 -4.93 5.03
C MET A 148 7.51 -3.68 4.19
N ASN A 149 7.99 -2.60 4.80
CA ASN A 149 8.38 -1.39 4.10
C ASN A 149 9.85 -1.42 3.65
N VAL A 150 10.76 -1.79 4.56
CA VAL A 150 12.22 -1.69 4.32
C VAL A 150 12.70 -2.74 3.32
N VAL A 151 12.30 -4.01 3.47
CA VAL A 151 12.85 -5.09 2.65
C VAL A 151 12.59 -4.91 1.15
N PRO A 152 11.35 -4.62 0.70
CA PRO A 152 11.12 -4.40 -0.73
C PRO A 152 11.78 -3.11 -1.24
N ALA A 153 11.92 -2.07 -0.41
CA ALA A 153 12.65 -0.85 -0.78
C ALA A 153 14.14 -1.13 -0.99
N GLN A 154 14.75 -1.91 -0.10
CA GLN A 154 16.15 -2.37 -0.26
C GLN A 154 16.31 -3.25 -1.50
N ALA A 155 15.38 -4.17 -1.74
CA ALA A 155 15.40 -5.04 -2.94
C ALA A 155 15.25 -4.26 -4.25
N ALA A 156 14.50 -3.15 -4.23
CA ALA A 156 14.38 -2.23 -5.35
C ALA A 156 15.67 -1.44 -5.63
N GLY A 157 16.59 -1.35 -4.66
CA GLY A 157 17.81 -0.57 -4.76
C GLY A 157 17.65 0.90 -4.34
N VAL A 158 16.67 1.22 -3.48
CA VAL A 158 16.51 2.57 -2.91
C VAL A 158 17.73 2.91 -2.05
N GLU A 159 18.37 4.04 -2.33
CA GLU A 159 19.63 4.43 -1.68
C GLU A 159 19.42 5.03 -0.29
N SER A 160 18.32 5.75 -0.07
CA SER A 160 18.04 6.47 1.16
C SER A 160 16.67 6.11 1.74
N LEU A 161 16.67 5.56 2.96
CA LEU A 161 15.49 5.15 3.70
C LEU A 161 15.40 5.92 5.02
N ALA A 162 14.28 6.58 5.26
CA ALA A 162 13.97 7.23 6.50
C ALA A 162 12.68 6.62 7.11
N ILE A 163 12.70 6.27 8.39
CA ILE A 163 11.54 5.71 9.10
C ILE A 163 10.99 6.77 10.05
N ALA A 164 9.66 6.93 10.09
CA ALA A 164 8.98 7.68 11.13
C ALA A 164 7.98 6.78 11.85
N THR A 165 8.03 6.82 13.18
CA THR A 165 7.14 6.07 14.06
C THR A 165 6.90 6.89 15.33
N PRO A 166 5.69 6.85 15.93
CA PRO A 166 5.41 7.67 17.10
C PRO A 166 6.28 7.27 18.30
N PRO A 167 6.55 8.22 19.21
CA PRO A 167 7.15 7.91 20.49
C PRO A 167 6.27 6.94 21.28
N SER A 168 6.89 6.03 22.00
CA SER A 168 6.17 5.07 22.85
C SER A 168 5.72 5.74 24.16
N ARG A 169 4.45 5.59 24.51
CA ARG A 169 3.90 6.09 25.78
C ARG A 169 4.54 5.44 27.00
N ASN A 170 5.16 4.28 26.81
CA ASN A 170 5.84 3.53 27.87
C ASN A 170 7.29 3.96 28.07
N ASN A 171 7.79 4.89 27.23
CA ASN A 171 9.17 5.35 27.26
C ASN A 171 9.22 6.85 27.63
N ALA A 172 9.69 7.14 28.83
CA ALA A 172 9.77 8.52 29.36
C ALA A 172 10.70 9.42 28.55
N ASP A 173 11.65 8.86 27.77
CA ASP A 173 12.61 9.61 26.95
C ASP A 173 12.01 10.03 25.60
N GLY A 174 10.75 9.69 25.33
CA GLY A 174 10.10 10.02 24.06
C GLY A 174 10.63 9.25 22.87
N LEU A 175 11.27 8.11 23.08
CA LEU A 175 11.76 7.23 22.03
C LEU A 175 10.66 6.26 21.57
N PRO A 176 10.69 5.80 20.33
CA PRO A 176 9.82 4.73 19.85
C PRO A 176 10.04 3.41 20.61
N ASP A 177 9.12 2.46 20.39
CA ASP A 177 9.23 1.13 20.98
C ASP A 177 10.53 0.43 20.60
N LYS A 178 11.17 -0.21 21.56
CA LYS A 178 12.47 -0.85 21.38
C LYS A 178 12.47 -1.99 20.35
N THR A 179 11.35 -2.70 20.21
CA THR A 179 11.24 -3.78 19.21
C THR A 179 11.26 -3.21 17.78
N ILE A 180 10.62 -2.05 17.58
CA ILE A 180 10.70 -1.32 16.31
C ILE A 180 12.13 -0.84 16.06
N LEU A 181 12.79 -0.22 17.06
CA LEU A 181 14.16 0.27 16.94
C LEU A 181 15.16 -0.85 16.63
N ALA A 182 15.03 -1.99 17.33
CA ALA A 182 15.83 -3.17 17.08
C ALA A 182 15.63 -3.71 15.65
N THR A 183 14.39 -3.75 15.15
CA THR A 183 14.08 -4.20 13.80
C THR A 183 14.69 -3.27 12.74
N CYS A 184 14.64 -1.95 12.96
CA CYS A 184 15.33 -0.97 12.10
C CYS A 184 16.85 -1.25 12.06
N SER A 185 17.46 -1.46 13.22
CA SER A 185 18.90 -1.78 13.33
C SER A 185 19.27 -3.10 12.64
N ILE A 186 18.46 -4.17 12.82
CA ILE A 186 18.67 -5.47 12.14
C ILE A 186 18.61 -5.31 10.61
N LEU A 187 17.78 -4.42 10.10
CA LEU A 187 17.64 -4.13 8.68
C LEU A 187 18.65 -3.10 8.16
N GLY A 188 19.50 -2.54 9.03
CA GLY A 188 20.53 -1.56 8.67
C GLY A 188 19.99 -0.19 8.30
N VAL A 189 18.87 0.22 8.90
CA VAL A 189 18.29 1.57 8.73
C VAL A 189 18.68 2.43 9.91
N ASP A 190 19.52 3.44 9.68
CA ASP A 190 20.07 4.34 10.70
C ASP A 190 19.33 5.69 10.79
N GLU A 191 18.36 5.94 9.93
CA GLU A 191 17.59 7.17 9.92
C GLU A 191 16.15 6.90 10.39
N VAL A 192 15.93 7.08 11.70
CA VAL A 192 14.65 6.82 12.37
C VAL A 192 14.23 8.06 13.15
N TYR A 193 12.95 8.44 13.03
CA TYR A 193 12.36 9.61 13.67
C TYR A 193 11.27 9.21 14.65
N ALA A 194 11.31 9.75 15.86
CA ALA A 194 10.27 9.66 16.88
C ALA A 194 9.12 10.64 16.55
N VAL A 195 8.46 10.43 15.42
CA VAL A 195 7.40 11.29 14.90
C VAL A 195 6.25 10.42 14.38
N GLY A 196 5.06 10.62 14.92
CA GLY A 196 3.84 9.90 14.53
C GLY A 196 2.89 10.74 13.67
N GLY A 197 1.75 10.17 13.28
CA GLY A 197 0.61 10.88 12.72
C GLY A 197 0.82 11.62 11.40
N ALA A 198 -0.08 12.55 11.12
CA ALA A 198 -0.04 13.38 9.90
C ALA A 198 1.22 14.26 9.81
N GLN A 199 1.80 14.65 10.95
CA GLN A 199 3.01 15.45 10.99
C GLN A 199 4.24 14.68 10.49
N ALA A 200 4.29 13.35 10.62
CA ALA A 200 5.34 12.53 10.02
C ALA A 200 5.26 12.55 8.49
N VAL A 201 4.05 12.49 7.94
CA VAL A 201 3.80 12.61 6.50
C VAL A 201 4.23 13.99 5.99
N ALA A 202 3.90 15.06 6.74
CA ALA A 202 4.32 16.41 6.41
C ALA A 202 5.85 16.56 6.43
N MET A 203 6.51 15.99 7.45
CA MET A 203 7.98 15.99 7.56
C MET A 203 8.61 15.33 6.32
N PHE A 204 8.11 14.17 5.90
CA PHE A 204 8.60 13.49 4.71
C PHE A 204 8.31 14.24 3.41
N ALA A 205 7.13 14.85 3.29
CA ALA A 205 6.75 15.53 2.06
C ALA A 205 7.48 16.87 1.84
N TYR A 206 7.70 17.64 2.90
CA TYR A 206 8.26 18.99 2.80
C TYR A 206 9.68 19.11 3.33
N GLY A 207 10.20 18.07 3.97
CA GLY A 207 11.38 18.17 4.80
C GLY A 207 11.09 18.89 6.12
N ALA A 208 12.07 18.93 7.01
CA ALA A 208 11.99 19.66 8.26
C ALA A 208 13.33 20.31 8.61
N LYS A 209 13.31 21.64 8.82
CA LYS A 209 14.44 22.34 9.39
C LYS A 209 14.56 22.02 10.87
N GLY A 210 15.77 21.97 11.38
CA GLY A 210 16.03 21.84 12.80
C GLY A 210 15.54 23.06 13.60
N SER A 211 15.25 22.85 14.86
CA SER A 211 14.80 23.90 15.78
C SER A 211 15.62 23.95 17.07
N GLU A 212 16.36 22.91 17.36
CA GLU A 212 17.24 22.76 18.52
C GLU A 212 18.64 22.28 18.07
N PRO A 213 19.70 22.50 18.86
CA PRO A 213 21.07 22.17 18.43
C PRO A 213 21.29 20.73 17.98
N GLN A 214 20.62 19.76 18.62
CA GLN A 214 20.73 18.34 18.28
C GLN A 214 20.03 17.97 16.96
N ASP A 215 19.15 18.81 16.42
CA ASP A 215 18.48 18.56 15.14
C ASP A 215 19.40 18.84 13.95
N GLY A 216 20.46 19.63 14.13
CA GLY A 216 21.22 20.21 13.04
C GLY A 216 20.45 21.31 12.29
N GLU A 217 20.98 21.76 11.16
CA GLU A 217 20.31 22.75 10.31
C GLU A 217 19.09 22.15 9.62
N ILE A 218 19.23 20.93 9.11
CA ILE A 218 18.16 20.13 8.50
C ILE A 218 17.99 18.85 9.33
N LEU A 219 16.80 18.67 9.90
CA LEU A 219 16.45 17.45 10.63
C LEU A 219 16.16 16.31 9.67
N CYS A 220 15.35 16.56 8.65
CA CYS A 220 14.94 15.60 7.67
C CYS A 220 14.84 16.24 6.28
N ASP A 221 15.50 15.66 5.29
CA ASP A 221 15.31 16.02 3.88
C ASP A 221 13.98 15.47 3.34
N PRO A 222 13.33 16.16 2.40
CA PRO A 222 12.11 15.64 1.76
C PRO A 222 12.40 14.34 0.99
N VAL A 223 11.36 13.52 0.83
CA VAL A 223 11.45 12.23 0.16
C VAL A 223 10.72 12.24 -1.19
N ASP A 224 11.05 11.28 -2.07
CA ASP A 224 10.36 11.10 -3.34
C ASP A 224 9.05 10.32 -3.18
N LYS A 225 8.98 9.43 -2.18
CA LYS A 225 7.82 8.59 -1.92
C LYS A 225 7.62 8.33 -0.43
N ILE A 226 6.34 8.31 0.00
CA ILE A 226 5.94 7.94 1.36
C ILE A 226 5.16 6.64 1.30
N THR A 227 5.53 5.64 2.11
CA THR A 227 4.83 4.36 2.21
C THR A 227 4.54 4.00 3.65
N GLY A 228 3.68 3.04 3.83
CA GLY A 228 3.30 2.50 5.14
C GLY A 228 1.84 2.74 5.52
N PRO A 229 1.26 1.81 6.32
CA PRO A 229 -0.10 1.90 6.81
C PRO A 229 -0.23 2.98 7.90
N GLY A 230 -1.43 3.44 8.15
CA GLY A 230 -1.69 4.40 9.23
C GLY A 230 -3.19 4.63 9.43
N ASN A 231 -3.53 5.37 10.49
CA ASN A 231 -4.91 5.75 10.77
C ASN A 231 -5.44 6.76 9.72
N ILE A 232 -6.71 7.14 9.86
CA ILE A 232 -7.38 8.07 8.94
C ILE A 232 -6.63 9.39 8.75
N PHE A 233 -5.95 9.92 9.77
CA PHE A 233 -5.19 11.17 9.66
C PHE A 233 -3.92 10.99 8.81
N VAL A 234 -3.22 9.86 8.96
CA VAL A 234 -2.06 9.51 8.13
C VAL A 234 -2.48 9.28 6.68
N ALA A 235 -3.56 8.52 6.47
CA ALA A 235 -4.10 8.26 5.13
C ALA A 235 -4.55 9.55 4.44
N THR A 236 -5.23 10.45 5.19
CA THR A 236 -5.64 11.77 4.69
C THR A 236 -4.43 12.64 4.37
N ALA A 237 -3.42 12.68 5.24
CA ALA A 237 -2.19 13.43 4.98
C ALA A 237 -1.47 12.94 3.71
N LYS A 238 -1.32 11.62 3.54
CA LYS A 238 -0.75 11.01 2.32
C LYS A 238 -1.53 11.45 1.07
N ARG A 239 -2.87 11.40 1.12
CA ARG A 239 -3.72 11.85 0.03
C ARG A 239 -3.50 13.33 -0.30
N MET A 240 -3.37 14.19 0.72
CA MET A 240 -3.23 15.63 0.54
C MET A 240 -1.85 16.03 -0.03
N VAL A 241 -0.80 15.29 0.27
CA VAL A 241 0.55 15.55 -0.27
C VAL A 241 0.80 14.79 -1.59
N SER A 242 -0.11 13.94 -2.02
CA SER A 242 -0.01 13.22 -3.30
C SER A 242 0.05 14.21 -4.47
N GLY A 243 1.07 14.07 -5.32
CA GLY A 243 1.39 15.02 -6.37
C GLY A 243 2.56 15.98 -6.02
N ILE A 244 2.88 16.15 -4.73
CA ILE A 244 4.13 16.76 -4.27
C ILE A 244 5.16 15.64 -4.05
N VAL A 245 4.72 14.55 -3.45
CA VAL A 245 5.49 13.34 -3.18
C VAL A 245 4.66 12.13 -3.63
N GLY A 246 5.30 11.05 -4.10
CA GLY A 246 4.61 9.80 -4.38
C GLY A 246 4.11 9.14 -3.10
N ILE A 247 3.02 8.36 -3.20
CA ILE A 247 2.53 7.52 -2.10
C ILE A 247 2.36 6.07 -2.58
N ASP A 248 2.29 5.12 -1.65
CA ASP A 248 1.92 3.73 -1.94
C ASP A 248 0.41 3.61 -2.24
N ALA A 249 -0.44 3.93 -1.26
CA ALA A 249 -1.89 3.90 -1.35
C ALA A 249 -2.51 4.82 -0.29
N VAL A 250 -3.81 5.10 -0.47
CA VAL A 250 -4.65 5.69 0.59
C VAL A 250 -5.32 4.52 1.32
N ALA A 251 -4.82 4.19 2.51
CA ALA A 251 -5.36 3.09 3.31
C ALA A 251 -6.64 3.52 4.05
N GLY A 252 -7.63 2.64 4.04
CA GLY A 252 -8.78 2.68 4.94
C GLY A 252 -8.64 1.68 6.09
N PRO A 253 -9.70 1.40 6.84
CA PRO A 253 -9.72 0.31 7.80
C PRO A 253 -9.40 -1.02 7.15
N THR A 254 -8.70 -1.87 7.90
CA THR A 254 -8.34 -3.23 7.43
C THR A 254 -9.57 -4.10 7.26
N GLU A 255 -9.54 -5.05 6.34
CA GLU A 255 -10.70 -5.87 6.01
C GLU A 255 -10.33 -7.27 5.52
N ILE A 256 -11.12 -8.26 5.91
CA ILE A 256 -11.08 -9.63 5.37
C ILE A 256 -12.36 -9.98 4.67
N ALA A 257 -12.27 -10.73 3.57
CA ALA A 257 -13.37 -11.52 3.04
C ALA A 257 -12.96 -12.99 2.98
N ILE A 258 -13.86 -13.88 3.37
CA ILE A 258 -13.66 -15.33 3.29
C ILE A 258 -14.72 -15.90 2.39
N ILE A 259 -14.34 -16.55 1.27
CA ILE A 259 -15.24 -17.39 0.49
C ILE A 259 -15.19 -18.81 1.06
N ALA A 260 -16.32 -19.31 1.55
CA ALA A 260 -16.41 -20.63 2.14
C ALA A 260 -17.60 -21.41 1.56
N ASP A 261 -17.39 -22.68 1.17
CA ASP A 261 -18.45 -23.62 0.83
C ASP A 261 -18.88 -24.47 2.03
N GLY A 262 -19.85 -25.35 1.83
CA GLY A 262 -20.38 -26.22 2.88
C GLY A 262 -19.37 -27.21 3.48
N GLY A 263 -18.19 -27.36 2.90
CA GLY A 263 -17.10 -28.23 3.38
C GLY A 263 -16.10 -27.52 4.30
N ALA A 264 -16.17 -26.20 4.42
CA ALA A 264 -15.26 -25.42 5.26
C ALA A 264 -15.45 -25.69 6.75
N ASN A 265 -14.40 -25.46 7.55
CA ASN A 265 -14.48 -25.63 9.01
C ASN A 265 -14.98 -24.32 9.67
N PRO A 266 -16.20 -24.29 10.23
CA PRO A 266 -16.78 -23.08 10.81
C PRO A 266 -15.93 -22.47 11.94
N SER A 267 -15.24 -23.31 12.69
CA SER A 267 -14.43 -22.90 13.84
C SER A 267 -13.16 -22.15 13.39
N TRP A 268 -12.59 -22.51 12.25
CA TRP A 268 -11.47 -21.78 11.64
C TRP A 268 -11.93 -20.45 11.05
N LEU A 269 -13.05 -20.47 10.33
CA LEU A 269 -13.65 -19.24 9.79
C LEU A 269 -13.94 -18.21 10.90
N ALA A 270 -14.52 -18.66 12.01
CA ALA A 270 -14.80 -17.78 13.16
C ALA A 270 -13.51 -17.23 13.79
N ALA A 271 -12.44 -18.02 13.85
CA ALA A 271 -11.14 -17.58 14.35
C ALA A 271 -10.51 -16.51 13.47
N ASP A 272 -10.56 -16.69 12.14
CA ASP A 272 -10.00 -15.76 11.16
C ASP A 272 -10.77 -14.43 11.15
N LEU A 273 -12.12 -14.48 11.22
CA LEU A 273 -12.97 -13.28 11.36
C LEU A 273 -12.69 -12.50 12.67
N ILE A 274 -12.43 -13.19 13.79
CA ILE A 274 -12.05 -12.58 15.07
C ILE A 274 -10.66 -11.96 14.96
N GLY A 275 -9.69 -12.66 14.37
CA GLY A 275 -8.33 -12.17 14.17
C GLY A 275 -8.31 -10.85 13.38
N GLN A 276 -9.19 -10.73 12.36
CA GLN A 276 -9.35 -9.48 11.63
C GLN A 276 -10.02 -8.38 12.48
N ALA A 277 -11.09 -8.74 13.20
CA ALA A 277 -11.85 -7.81 14.04
C ALA A 277 -11.03 -7.22 15.21
N GLU A 278 -9.97 -7.90 15.63
CA GLU A 278 -9.09 -7.48 16.72
C GLU A 278 -8.24 -6.25 16.38
N HIS A 279 -8.02 -5.95 15.10
CA HIS A 279 -7.19 -4.81 14.67
C HIS A 279 -7.79 -3.47 15.07
N ASP A 280 -9.08 -3.24 14.81
CA ASP A 280 -9.75 -1.96 15.06
C ASP A 280 -11.28 -2.12 15.10
N GLU A 281 -11.99 -1.20 15.75
CA GLU A 281 -13.47 -1.17 15.81
C GLU A 281 -14.11 -0.99 14.43
N LEU A 282 -13.38 -0.42 13.46
CA LEU A 282 -13.81 -0.24 12.06
C LEU A 282 -13.30 -1.33 11.12
N ALA A 283 -12.55 -2.32 11.62
CA ALA A 283 -12.12 -3.46 10.81
C ALA A 283 -13.33 -4.18 10.22
N GLY A 284 -13.23 -4.59 8.94
CA GLY A 284 -14.30 -5.28 8.25
C GLY A 284 -14.07 -6.79 8.24
N SER A 285 -15.02 -7.58 8.75
CA SER A 285 -14.99 -9.04 8.72
C SER A 285 -16.18 -9.55 7.91
N VAL A 286 -15.92 -10.18 6.75
CA VAL A 286 -16.95 -10.61 5.82
C VAL A 286 -16.81 -12.09 5.50
N LEU A 287 -17.88 -12.85 5.72
CA LEU A 287 -18.01 -14.23 5.23
C LEU A 287 -18.93 -14.25 4.01
N ILE A 288 -18.51 -14.89 2.94
CA ILE A 288 -19.29 -15.07 1.71
C ILE A 288 -19.50 -16.58 1.53
N THR A 289 -20.73 -17.04 1.59
CA THR A 289 -21.03 -18.47 1.52
C THR A 289 -22.39 -18.74 0.87
N ASP A 290 -22.50 -19.87 0.22
CA ASP A 290 -23.77 -20.44 -0.29
C ASP A 290 -24.44 -21.39 0.72
N SER A 291 -23.82 -21.62 1.89
CA SER A 291 -24.28 -22.55 2.91
C SER A 291 -24.86 -21.83 4.13
N GLU A 292 -26.19 -21.95 4.34
CA GLU A 292 -26.84 -21.48 5.57
C GLU A 292 -26.32 -22.20 6.82
N ASP A 293 -25.94 -23.46 6.69
CA ASP A 293 -25.40 -24.26 7.80
C ASP A 293 -24.05 -23.73 8.26
N ILE A 294 -23.15 -23.38 7.32
CA ILE A 294 -21.87 -22.71 7.65
C ILE A 294 -22.14 -21.35 8.30
N ALA A 295 -23.04 -20.54 7.74
CA ALA A 295 -23.37 -19.23 8.32
C ALA A 295 -23.89 -19.35 9.76
N ALA A 296 -24.76 -20.31 10.04
CA ALA A 296 -25.28 -20.56 11.39
C ALA A 296 -24.20 -21.04 12.37
N LYS A 297 -23.37 -22.01 11.95
CA LYS A 297 -22.29 -22.56 12.77
C LYS A 297 -21.20 -21.51 13.10
N VAL A 298 -20.86 -20.67 12.14
CA VAL A 298 -19.94 -19.55 12.40
C VAL A 298 -20.52 -18.58 13.42
N GLN A 299 -21.80 -18.22 13.34
CA GLN A 299 -22.46 -17.39 14.34
C GLN A 299 -22.41 -18.02 15.75
N GLU A 300 -22.61 -19.34 15.85
CA GLU A 300 -22.49 -20.06 17.10
C GLU A 300 -21.08 -20.06 17.68
N ASP A 301 -20.07 -20.29 16.83
CA ASP A 301 -18.67 -20.23 17.25
C ASP A 301 -18.25 -18.83 17.68
N LEU A 302 -18.73 -17.78 17.00
CA LEU A 302 -18.51 -16.40 17.42
C LEU A 302 -19.08 -16.13 18.81
N LYS A 303 -20.30 -16.61 19.13
CA LYS A 303 -20.90 -16.50 20.48
C LYS A 303 -20.03 -17.16 21.55
N TYR A 304 -19.36 -18.25 21.22
CA TYR A 304 -18.46 -18.94 22.13
C TYR A 304 -17.11 -18.21 22.29
N ARG A 305 -16.50 -17.75 21.17
CA ARG A 305 -15.12 -17.23 21.14
C ARG A 305 -15.02 -15.77 21.55
N VAL A 306 -15.90 -14.89 21.03
CA VAL A 306 -15.79 -13.43 21.25
C VAL A 306 -15.69 -13.05 22.72
N PRO A 307 -16.55 -13.56 23.64
CA PRO A 307 -16.43 -13.21 25.05
C PRO A 307 -15.16 -13.73 25.75
N ARG A 308 -14.38 -14.59 25.08
CA ARG A 308 -13.15 -15.22 25.60
C ARG A 308 -11.87 -14.63 25.00
N THR A 309 -11.98 -13.80 23.98
CA THR A 309 -10.82 -13.09 23.44
C THR A 309 -10.40 -11.96 24.36
N GLU A 310 -9.11 -11.63 24.37
CA GLU A 310 -8.55 -10.58 25.24
C GLU A 310 -9.17 -9.20 24.96
N HIS A 311 -9.45 -8.91 23.68
CA HIS A 311 -10.02 -7.63 23.21
C HIS A 311 -11.51 -7.74 22.85
N ALA A 312 -12.30 -8.45 23.66
CA ALA A 312 -13.70 -8.80 23.40
C ALA A 312 -14.58 -7.60 22.97
N GLU A 313 -14.47 -6.46 23.64
CA GLU A 313 -15.26 -5.26 23.33
C GLU A 313 -14.95 -4.72 21.91
N ARG A 314 -13.67 -4.64 21.55
CA ARG A 314 -13.24 -4.20 20.21
C ARG A 314 -13.71 -5.16 19.14
N VAL A 315 -13.53 -6.46 19.35
CA VAL A 315 -13.95 -7.51 18.42
C VAL A 315 -15.46 -7.49 18.23
N GLU A 316 -16.23 -7.38 19.31
CA GLU A 316 -17.70 -7.28 19.24
C GLU A 316 -18.14 -6.04 18.45
N THR A 317 -17.54 -4.88 18.73
CA THR A 317 -17.85 -3.62 18.02
C THR A 317 -17.59 -3.76 16.52
N SER A 318 -16.47 -4.34 16.13
CA SER A 318 -16.10 -4.58 14.73
C SER A 318 -17.07 -5.54 14.05
N LEU A 319 -17.36 -6.70 14.65
CA LEU A 319 -18.23 -7.73 14.05
C LEU A 319 -19.69 -7.28 13.94
N ARG A 320 -20.20 -6.46 14.91
CA ARG A 320 -21.54 -5.89 14.85
C ARG A 320 -21.64 -4.66 13.97
N GLY A 321 -20.51 -4.10 13.55
CA GLY A 321 -20.45 -2.90 12.73
C GLY A 321 -21.03 -3.13 11.33
N ARG A 322 -21.42 -2.02 10.68
CA ARG A 322 -21.98 -2.05 9.32
C ARG A 322 -21.01 -2.56 8.26
N GLN A 323 -19.71 -2.53 8.53
CA GLN A 323 -18.63 -3.01 7.67
C GLN A 323 -18.46 -4.52 7.71
N SER A 324 -19.07 -5.21 8.66
CA SER A 324 -18.99 -6.65 8.82
C SER A 324 -20.33 -7.32 8.48
N GLY A 325 -20.27 -8.59 8.05
CA GLY A 325 -21.48 -9.34 7.74
C GLY A 325 -21.22 -10.68 7.08
N ILE A 326 -22.28 -11.50 7.03
CA ILE A 326 -22.32 -12.76 6.28
C ILE A 326 -23.15 -12.54 5.03
N ILE A 327 -22.55 -12.73 3.86
CA ILE A 327 -23.21 -12.64 2.56
C ILE A 327 -23.63 -14.03 2.14
N LEU A 328 -24.96 -14.24 2.01
CA LEU A 328 -25.52 -15.46 1.48
C LEU A 328 -25.71 -15.35 -0.03
N THR A 329 -25.26 -16.38 -0.76
CA THR A 329 -25.27 -16.42 -2.22
C THR A 329 -25.97 -17.66 -2.74
N ASP A 330 -26.37 -17.67 -4.03
CA ASP A 330 -26.98 -18.84 -4.70
C ASP A 330 -25.99 -19.97 -4.96
N GLY A 331 -24.67 -19.67 -4.93
CA GLY A 331 -23.60 -20.62 -5.22
C GLY A 331 -22.29 -19.94 -5.47
N ILE A 332 -21.25 -20.71 -5.76
CA ILE A 332 -19.87 -20.27 -5.86
C ILE A 332 -19.65 -19.13 -6.88
N GLU A 333 -20.36 -19.10 -7.99
CA GLU A 333 -20.22 -18.05 -9.01
C GLU A 333 -20.66 -16.69 -8.45
N GLN A 334 -21.80 -16.63 -7.75
CA GLN A 334 -22.26 -15.40 -7.11
C GLN A 334 -21.36 -15.00 -5.94
N SER A 335 -20.76 -15.97 -5.23
CA SER A 335 -19.75 -15.72 -4.19
C SER A 335 -18.50 -15.05 -4.79
N ILE A 336 -18.04 -15.49 -5.95
CA ILE A 336 -16.92 -14.90 -6.68
C ILE A 336 -17.26 -13.46 -7.14
N ASP A 337 -18.47 -13.24 -7.65
CA ASP A 337 -18.93 -11.92 -8.06
C ASP A 337 -18.98 -10.94 -6.86
N ALA A 338 -19.49 -11.41 -5.72
CA ALA A 338 -19.53 -10.64 -4.48
C ALA A 338 -18.10 -10.32 -3.97
N ALA A 339 -17.19 -11.29 -3.98
CA ALA A 339 -15.80 -11.09 -3.58
C ALA A 339 -15.07 -10.09 -4.50
N ASN A 340 -15.26 -10.20 -5.82
CA ASN A 340 -14.71 -9.25 -6.79
C ASN A 340 -15.29 -7.82 -6.62
N ALA A 341 -16.55 -7.69 -6.22
CA ALA A 341 -17.16 -6.40 -5.90
C ALA A 341 -16.66 -5.85 -4.57
N TYR A 342 -16.50 -6.71 -3.56
CA TYR A 342 -15.93 -6.33 -2.28
C TYR A 342 -14.46 -5.93 -2.43
N ALA A 343 -13.69 -6.62 -3.26
CA ALA A 343 -12.27 -6.34 -3.51
C ALA A 343 -11.48 -6.18 -2.20
N ALA A 344 -11.51 -7.22 -1.38
CA ALA A 344 -10.95 -7.23 -0.04
C ALA A 344 -9.44 -6.97 -0.01
N GLU A 345 -8.97 -6.41 1.10
CA GLU A 345 -7.55 -6.39 1.46
C GLU A 345 -7.02 -7.83 1.58
N HIS A 346 -7.65 -8.65 2.42
CA HIS A 346 -7.35 -10.05 2.61
C HIS A 346 -8.51 -10.89 2.08
N LEU A 347 -8.24 -11.77 1.11
CA LEU A 347 -9.23 -12.69 0.59
C LEU A 347 -8.83 -14.14 0.88
N GLU A 348 -9.53 -14.82 1.77
CA GLU A 348 -9.37 -16.24 2.01
C GLU A 348 -10.31 -17.07 1.13
N ILE A 349 -9.81 -18.19 0.60
CA ILE A 349 -10.58 -19.15 -0.20
C ILE A 349 -10.61 -20.49 0.51
N GLN A 350 -11.71 -20.76 1.20
CA GLN A 350 -11.95 -21.94 2.03
C GLN A 350 -12.98 -22.86 1.36
N THR A 351 -12.67 -23.32 0.15
CA THR A 351 -13.57 -24.15 -0.69
C THR A 351 -12.92 -25.47 -1.07
N ALA A 352 -13.72 -26.43 -1.53
CA ALA A 352 -13.23 -27.73 -1.97
C ALA A 352 -12.27 -27.63 -3.18
N ASP A 353 -12.49 -26.68 -4.08
CA ASP A 353 -11.60 -26.37 -5.20
C ASP A 353 -11.18 -24.88 -5.18
N PRO A 354 -10.19 -24.52 -4.37
CA PRO A 354 -9.75 -23.13 -4.27
C PRO A 354 -9.10 -22.62 -5.56
N ASP A 355 -8.48 -23.47 -6.37
CA ASP A 355 -7.81 -23.06 -7.60
C ASP A 355 -8.81 -22.60 -8.67
N ALA A 356 -9.94 -23.31 -8.80
CA ALA A 356 -11.02 -22.90 -9.70
C ALA A 356 -11.63 -21.55 -9.30
N VAL A 357 -11.70 -21.26 -7.99
CA VAL A 357 -12.17 -19.97 -7.48
C VAL A 357 -11.13 -18.89 -7.75
N ILE A 358 -9.86 -19.11 -7.37
CA ILE A 358 -8.76 -18.16 -7.55
C ILE A 358 -8.62 -17.73 -9.02
N ALA A 359 -8.78 -18.66 -9.96
CA ALA A 359 -8.69 -18.36 -11.39
C ALA A 359 -9.72 -17.29 -11.87
N LYS A 360 -10.80 -17.08 -11.12
CA LYS A 360 -11.88 -16.11 -11.42
C LYS A 360 -11.81 -14.85 -10.55
N ILE A 361 -10.98 -14.84 -9.52
CA ILE A 361 -10.75 -13.63 -8.71
C ILE A 361 -9.93 -12.62 -9.51
N ARG A 362 -10.40 -11.38 -9.50
CA ARG A 362 -9.76 -10.25 -10.17
C ARG A 362 -9.30 -9.15 -9.22
N ASN A 363 -9.94 -9.05 -8.07
CA ASN A 363 -9.79 -7.94 -7.16
C ASN A 363 -9.58 -8.45 -5.73
N ALA A 364 -8.32 -8.47 -5.29
CA ALA A 364 -7.93 -8.72 -3.91
C ALA A 364 -6.55 -8.09 -3.65
N GLY A 365 -6.31 -7.66 -2.44
CA GLY A 365 -4.98 -7.22 -2.02
C GLY A 365 -4.02 -8.40 -1.91
N ALA A 366 -4.42 -9.45 -1.19
CA ALA A 366 -3.76 -10.75 -1.14
C ALA A 366 -4.80 -11.88 -1.12
N ILE A 367 -4.44 -13.04 -1.70
CA ILE A 367 -5.28 -14.24 -1.71
C ILE A 367 -4.62 -15.32 -0.85
N PHE A 368 -5.38 -15.83 0.12
CA PHE A 368 -4.98 -16.91 1.02
C PHE A 368 -5.68 -18.19 0.61
N ARG A 369 -4.90 -19.16 0.14
CA ARG A 369 -5.38 -20.35 -0.52
C ARG A 369 -5.54 -21.51 0.46
N GLY A 370 -6.78 -21.93 0.68
CA GLY A 370 -7.12 -23.15 1.43
C GLY A 370 -6.95 -23.01 2.95
N PRO A 371 -7.21 -24.09 3.68
CA PRO A 371 -7.44 -24.06 5.13
C PRO A 371 -6.19 -23.81 5.99
N TYR A 372 -4.99 -23.90 5.42
CA TYR A 372 -3.72 -23.75 6.13
C TYR A 372 -2.98 -22.45 5.78
N SER A 373 -3.67 -21.49 5.20
CA SER A 373 -3.13 -20.18 4.85
C SER A 373 -3.94 -19.06 5.51
N PRO A 374 -3.98 -18.95 6.85
CA PRO A 374 -4.69 -17.87 7.52
C PRO A 374 -3.97 -16.54 7.36
N VAL A 375 -4.69 -15.42 7.49
CA VAL A 375 -4.15 -14.05 7.33
C VAL A 375 -2.90 -13.79 8.16
N PRO A 376 -2.77 -14.19 9.45
CA PRO A 376 -1.56 -13.94 10.22
C PRO A 376 -0.27 -14.51 9.62
N LEU A 377 -0.39 -15.55 8.78
CA LEU A 377 0.77 -16.05 8.04
C LEU A 377 1.27 -15.00 7.03
N GLY A 378 0.36 -14.29 6.38
CA GLY A 378 0.68 -13.16 5.49
C GLY A 378 1.29 -11.99 6.22
N ASP A 379 0.77 -11.70 7.41
CA ASP A 379 1.23 -10.57 8.21
C ASP A 379 2.66 -10.72 8.73
N TYR A 380 3.08 -11.96 9.01
CA TYR A 380 4.33 -12.17 9.72
C TYR A 380 5.36 -13.04 8.98
N MET A 381 4.95 -14.17 8.37
CA MET A 381 5.90 -15.23 8.05
C MET A 381 5.86 -15.75 6.60
N SER A 382 4.90 -15.38 5.76
CA SER A 382 4.82 -15.89 4.39
C SER A 382 5.90 -15.32 3.47
N GLY A 383 6.47 -14.16 3.81
CA GLY A 383 7.36 -13.39 2.94
C GLY A 383 6.61 -12.47 1.97
N SER A 384 5.27 -12.54 1.92
CA SER A 384 4.43 -11.56 1.24
C SER A 384 4.40 -10.23 2.01
N ASN A 385 3.65 -9.26 1.52
CA ASN A 385 3.55 -7.95 2.15
C ASN A 385 2.13 -7.72 2.69
N HIS A 386 2.01 -7.21 3.91
CA HIS A 386 0.74 -6.89 4.53
C HIS A 386 0.28 -5.44 4.31
N VAL A 387 1.08 -4.59 3.68
CA VAL A 387 0.64 -3.24 3.28
C VAL A 387 -0.13 -3.38 1.97
N LEU A 388 -1.43 -3.56 2.10
CA LEU A 388 -2.33 -3.94 1.03
C LEU A 388 -3.37 -2.85 0.74
N PRO A 389 -3.98 -2.84 -0.44
CA PRO A 389 -5.07 -1.94 -0.76
C PRO A 389 -6.34 -2.31 0.02
N THR A 390 -6.94 -1.33 0.70
CA THR A 390 -8.14 -1.48 1.51
C THR A 390 -9.35 -0.77 0.88
N SER A 391 -10.53 -0.90 1.47
CA SER A 391 -11.74 -0.17 1.07
C SER A 391 -12.11 -0.35 -0.41
N GLY A 392 -11.84 -1.55 -0.95
CA GLY A 392 -12.13 -1.91 -2.33
C GLY A 392 -11.18 -1.29 -3.36
N THR A 393 -10.08 -0.69 -2.95
CA THR A 393 -9.08 -0.12 -3.87
C THR A 393 -8.28 -1.21 -4.59
N ALA A 394 -8.33 -2.47 -4.14
CA ALA A 394 -7.75 -3.62 -4.85
C ALA A 394 -8.30 -3.81 -6.28
N ARG A 395 -9.35 -3.06 -6.66
CA ARG A 395 -9.84 -2.98 -8.05
C ARG A 395 -8.89 -2.25 -9.00
N PHE A 396 -7.97 -1.45 -8.50
CA PHE A 396 -7.05 -0.61 -9.28
C PHE A 396 -5.69 -0.37 -8.61
N ALA A 397 -5.48 -0.88 -7.40
CA ALA A 397 -4.23 -0.77 -6.66
C ALA A 397 -3.70 -2.15 -6.27
N SER A 398 -2.39 -2.25 -6.08
CA SER A 398 -1.70 -3.47 -5.65
C SER A 398 -1.14 -3.30 -4.24
N GLY A 399 -0.83 -4.41 -3.58
CA GLY A 399 -0.05 -4.42 -2.36
C GLY A 399 1.36 -3.82 -2.56
N LEU A 400 1.96 -3.39 -1.47
CA LEU A 400 3.34 -2.89 -1.45
C LEU A 400 4.30 -4.01 -1.89
N GLY A 401 5.18 -3.68 -2.79
CA GLY A 401 6.20 -4.60 -3.30
C GLY A 401 7.36 -3.83 -3.92
N VAL A 402 8.32 -4.54 -4.47
CA VAL A 402 9.53 -3.93 -5.08
C VAL A 402 9.15 -2.90 -6.16
N HIS A 403 8.17 -3.21 -6.99
CA HIS A 403 7.67 -2.30 -8.05
C HIS A 403 7.14 -0.96 -7.52
N THR A 404 6.68 -0.91 -6.27
CA THR A 404 6.22 0.34 -5.65
C THR A 404 7.35 1.36 -5.50
N PHE A 405 8.58 0.89 -5.33
CA PHE A 405 9.78 1.71 -5.14
C PHE A 405 10.57 1.96 -6.42
N MET A 406 10.05 1.49 -7.55
CA MET A 406 10.67 1.65 -8.87
C MET A 406 9.72 2.36 -9.82
N LYS A 407 10.30 2.96 -10.84
CA LYS A 407 9.55 3.56 -11.95
C LYS A 407 10.12 3.07 -13.28
N PRO A 408 9.29 2.66 -14.23
CA PRO A 408 9.73 2.37 -15.58
C PRO A 408 10.06 3.68 -16.31
N VAL A 409 11.15 3.65 -17.08
CA VAL A 409 11.55 4.75 -17.94
C VAL A 409 11.88 4.16 -19.33
N GLU A 410 11.17 4.63 -20.32
CA GLU A 410 11.41 4.24 -21.70
C GLU A 410 12.66 4.93 -22.26
N VAL A 411 13.48 4.17 -22.98
CA VAL A 411 14.62 4.66 -23.75
C VAL A 411 14.31 4.39 -25.22
N ILE A 412 14.18 5.48 -25.98
CA ILE A 412 13.86 5.45 -27.39
C ILE A 412 15.14 5.67 -28.18
N GLU A 413 15.56 4.68 -28.96
CA GLU A 413 16.80 4.67 -29.74
C GLU A 413 16.46 4.52 -31.21
N TYR A 414 16.87 5.50 -32.02
CA TYR A 414 16.80 5.44 -33.46
C TYR A 414 18.13 5.89 -34.04
N ASP A 415 18.62 5.14 -35.00
CA ASP A 415 19.70 5.63 -35.86
C ASP A 415 19.15 6.50 -37.03
N GLU A 416 20.05 7.04 -37.82
CA GLU A 416 19.69 7.90 -38.97
C GLU A 416 18.76 7.17 -39.93
N GLN A 417 19.07 5.92 -40.25
CA GLN A 417 18.29 5.14 -41.24
C GLN A 417 16.89 4.77 -40.67
N GLY A 418 16.81 4.37 -39.42
CA GLY A 418 15.54 4.10 -38.76
C GLY A 418 14.62 5.31 -38.72
N LEU A 419 15.15 6.49 -38.34
CA LEU A 419 14.39 7.73 -38.32
C LEU A 419 13.97 8.17 -39.73
N LYS A 420 14.85 8.00 -40.73
CA LYS A 420 14.59 8.36 -42.11
C LYS A 420 13.34 7.69 -42.66
N THR A 421 13.09 6.42 -42.30
CA THR A 421 11.92 5.66 -42.76
C THR A 421 10.59 6.19 -42.24
N LEU A 422 10.61 6.99 -41.16
CA LEU A 422 9.42 7.51 -40.49
C LEU A 422 9.23 9.03 -40.64
N ALA A 423 10.25 9.76 -41.10
CA ALA A 423 10.30 11.22 -41.05
C ALA A 423 9.08 11.88 -41.71
N ALA A 424 8.72 11.47 -42.93
CA ALA A 424 7.55 12.02 -43.61
C ALA A 424 6.23 11.68 -42.90
N ARG A 425 6.13 10.49 -42.31
CA ARG A 425 4.92 10.07 -41.55
C ARG A 425 4.77 10.85 -40.26
N VAL A 426 5.86 11.08 -39.54
CA VAL A 426 5.87 11.91 -38.32
C VAL A 426 5.44 13.34 -38.66
N ASN A 427 5.99 13.92 -39.74
CA ASN A 427 5.59 15.25 -40.21
C ASN A 427 4.09 15.30 -40.55
N ALA A 428 3.58 14.33 -41.34
CA ALA A 428 2.17 14.26 -41.70
C ALA A 428 1.25 14.18 -40.48
N PHE A 429 1.64 13.37 -39.47
CA PHE A 429 0.87 13.22 -38.22
C PHE A 429 0.90 14.51 -37.41
N ALA A 430 2.07 15.10 -37.20
CA ALA A 430 2.24 16.36 -36.48
C ALA A 430 1.43 17.51 -37.10
N VAL A 431 1.41 17.63 -38.45
CA VAL A 431 0.60 18.62 -39.13
C VAL A 431 -0.90 18.37 -38.93
N SER A 432 -1.34 17.11 -38.90
CA SER A 432 -2.74 16.77 -38.65
C SER A 432 -3.23 17.14 -37.25
N GLU A 433 -2.32 17.24 -36.28
CA GLU A 433 -2.59 17.65 -34.90
C GLU A 433 -2.39 19.17 -34.68
N ASP A 434 -2.13 19.94 -35.74
CA ASP A 434 -1.79 21.37 -35.67
C ASP A 434 -0.50 21.64 -34.83
N LEU A 435 0.45 20.70 -34.94
CA LEU A 435 1.76 20.76 -34.26
C LEU A 435 2.91 20.71 -35.30
N PRO A 436 2.96 21.60 -36.27
CA PRO A 436 3.94 21.50 -37.38
C PRO A 436 5.40 21.51 -36.93
N ALA A 437 5.72 22.21 -35.84
CA ALA A 437 7.08 22.24 -35.26
C ALA A 437 7.59 20.86 -34.83
N HIS A 438 6.72 19.91 -34.48
CA HIS A 438 7.09 18.53 -34.21
C HIS A 438 7.58 17.82 -35.47
N GLY A 439 6.90 18.06 -36.59
CA GLY A 439 7.31 17.57 -37.93
C GLY A 439 8.63 18.19 -38.38
N GLU A 440 8.75 19.50 -38.23
CA GLU A 440 9.96 20.27 -38.55
C GLU A 440 11.17 19.78 -37.76
N SER A 441 10.98 19.44 -36.47
CA SER A 441 12.03 18.87 -35.65
C SER A 441 12.63 17.58 -36.21
N VAL A 442 11.82 16.74 -36.85
CA VAL A 442 12.29 15.52 -37.52
C VAL A 442 12.90 15.82 -38.88
N LEU A 443 12.22 16.60 -39.68
CA LEU A 443 12.65 16.91 -41.06
C LEU A 443 13.99 17.65 -41.09
N SER A 444 14.26 18.54 -40.16
CA SER A 444 15.52 19.31 -40.03
C SER A 444 16.78 18.44 -39.90
N ARG A 445 16.63 17.14 -39.66
CA ARG A 445 17.73 16.17 -39.67
C ARG A 445 18.11 15.69 -41.09
N PHE A 446 17.25 15.96 -42.07
CA PHE A 446 17.37 15.39 -43.42
C PHE A 446 17.23 16.42 -44.54
N ILE A 447 16.58 17.57 -44.26
CA ILE A 447 16.36 18.62 -45.27
C ILE A 447 16.79 19.98 -44.69
N ASP A 448 17.24 20.88 -45.61
CA ASP A 448 17.84 22.16 -45.24
C ASP A 448 16.80 23.18 -44.73
N ASP A 449 15.59 23.16 -45.29
CA ASP A 449 14.53 24.13 -44.96
C ASP A 449 13.19 23.45 -44.69
N PRO A 450 12.99 22.94 -43.48
CA PRO A 450 11.73 22.30 -43.08
C PRO A 450 10.56 23.28 -42.93
N TYR A 451 10.80 24.59 -43.03
CA TYR A 451 9.77 25.63 -42.94
C TYR A 451 9.16 26.03 -44.29
N ASN A 452 9.82 25.67 -45.38
CA ASN A 452 9.34 26.00 -46.72
C ASN A 452 8.27 24.99 -47.18
N LYS A 453 6.99 25.34 -46.91
CA LYS A 453 5.84 24.48 -47.21
C LYS A 453 5.66 24.17 -48.72
N GLU A 454 6.17 25.01 -49.60
CA GLU A 454 6.05 24.82 -51.04
C GLU A 454 7.01 23.75 -51.59
N THR A 455 8.21 23.66 -50.99
CA THR A 455 9.27 22.73 -51.43
C THR A 455 9.44 21.51 -50.54
N ILE A 456 8.74 21.45 -49.39
CA ILE A 456 8.94 20.40 -48.39
C ILE A 456 8.76 18.99 -48.95
N LYS A 457 7.76 18.78 -49.86
CA LYS A 457 7.52 17.47 -50.48
C LYS A 457 8.64 17.07 -51.43
N GLU A 458 9.16 18.01 -52.20
CA GLU A 458 10.26 17.77 -53.13
C GLU A 458 11.55 17.47 -52.38
N GLN A 459 11.80 18.19 -51.27
CA GLN A 459 12.93 17.94 -50.38
C GLN A 459 12.83 16.58 -49.67
N GLU A 460 11.63 16.21 -49.22
CA GLU A 460 11.37 14.88 -48.64
C GLU A 460 11.64 13.75 -49.65
N GLU A 461 11.23 13.93 -50.93
CA GLU A 461 11.51 12.96 -52.00
C GLU A 461 13.01 12.88 -52.34
N GLN A 462 13.69 14.03 -52.47
CA GLN A 462 15.12 14.10 -52.72
C GLN A 462 15.95 13.48 -51.60
N ALA A 463 15.52 13.67 -50.33
CA ALA A 463 16.15 13.06 -49.16
C ALA A 463 15.81 11.57 -48.99
N GLY A 464 14.88 11.03 -49.81
CA GLY A 464 14.45 9.63 -49.71
C GLY A 464 13.64 9.33 -48.46
N LEU A 465 12.83 10.30 -47.99
CA LEU A 465 11.97 10.16 -46.81
C LEU A 465 10.58 9.61 -47.19
N ARG A 466 10.24 9.52 -48.46
CA ARG A 466 8.98 8.99 -48.98
C ARG A 466 9.18 7.69 -49.74
#